data_ee6aefaa40eecfdc9aa04da3d13733ec
#
_entry.id   ee6aefaa40eecfdc9aa04da3d13733ec
#
_cell.length_a   1.000
_cell.length_b   1.000
_cell.length_c   1.000
_cell.angle_alpha   90.00
_cell.angle_beta   90.00
_cell.angle_gamma   90.00
#
_symmetry.space_group_name_H-M   'P 1'
#
loop_
_entity.id
_entity.type
_entity.pdbx_description
1 polymer ?
#
loop_
_entity_poly.entity_id
_entity_poly.type
_entity_poly.pdbx_seq_one_letter_code
_entity_poly.pdbx_strand_id
1 'polypeptide(L)'
;MLWLIIIIAAYFLFSLASLGDRYLLVGPPDPKVYAFYVGILSIIVLLLVPFVDFYLPNIYQIGLSFLYGLIFMLSLLAIYEGLERFEVSRIIPALGAFLPIFTFLLAFFILGQEGFFTYQKILSFSLLVLGSVFISLEKSFKASFKSLLFAGMAAFFLSLCFVLSKIIYSDLGFWNGFVWMRLGTVFFALFLLFFKNVRSEIFKKKKSFTKKTGLVFIFVQIIGALAVVLQNWSIALADVVYISFISALQAIQYLFLFIFGLLFYKALRERVSKKIIFQKIFAIILITLGLVFLTLG
;
A
#
# COMPACT_ATOMS: atom_id res chain seq x y z
N MET A 1 19.26 -10.65 -0.17
CA MET A 1 18.52 -9.87 -1.22
C MET A 1 17.17 -10.48 -1.64
N LEU A 2 16.74 -11.61 -1.04
CA LEU A 2 15.46 -12.26 -1.40
C LEU A 2 14.25 -11.33 -1.22
N TRP A 3 14.23 -10.54 -0.13
CA TRP A 3 13.17 -9.56 0.14
C TRP A 3 12.97 -8.55 -1.02
N LEU A 4 14.04 -8.16 -1.72
CA LEU A 4 13.97 -7.19 -2.83
C LEU A 4 13.23 -7.79 -4.05
N ILE A 5 13.50 -9.05 -4.38
CA ILE A 5 12.81 -9.73 -5.49
C ILE A 5 11.33 -9.88 -5.15
N ILE A 6 11.03 -10.28 -3.92
CA ILE A 6 9.65 -10.47 -3.44
C ILE A 6 8.87 -9.15 -3.46
N ILE A 7 9.47 -8.03 -3.02
CA ILE A 7 8.77 -6.75 -3.03
C ILE A 7 8.53 -6.21 -4.45
N ILE A 8 9.47 -6.44 -5.38
CA ILE A 8 9.27 -6.08 -6.80
C ILE A 8 8.09 -6.89 -7.38
N ALA A 9 8.02 -8.20 -7.10
CA ALA A 9 6.91 -9.04 -7.51
C ALA A 9 5.57 -8.58 -6.88
N ALA A 10 5.59 -8.20 -5.60
CA ALA A 10 4.42 -7.64 -4.92
C ALA A 10 3.92 -6.37 -5.61
N TYR A 11 4.80 -5.42 -5.92
CA TYR A 11 4.44 -4.16 -6.58
C TYR A 11 4.00 -4.36 -8.04
N PHE A 12 4.53 -5.36 -8.72
CA PHE A 12 4.00 -5.79 -10.02
C PHE A 12 2.54 -6.27 -9.89
N LEU A 13 2.24 -7.15 -8.94
CA LEU A 13 0.87 -7.63 -8.71
C LEU A 13 -0.07 -6.52 -8.24
N PHE A 14 0.39 -5.61 -7.37
CA PHE A 14 -0.40 -4.43 -7.00
C PHE A 14 -0.73 -3.55 -8.20
N SER A 15 0.18 -3.41 -9.17
CA SER A 15 -0.09 -2.65 -10.38
C SER A 15 -1.16 -3.31 -11.25
N LEU A 16 -1.15 -4.65 -11.36
CA LEU A 16 -2.19 -5.40 -12.06
C LEU A 16 -3.56 -5.28 -11.36
N ALA A 17 -3.58 -5.40 -10.03
CA ALA A 17 -4.80 -5.22 -9.25
C ALA A 17 -5.36 -3.80 -9.42
N SER A 18 -4.52 -2.76 -9.32
CA SER A 18 -4.92 -1.36 -9.51
C SER A 18 -5.45 -1.08 -10.92
N LEU A 19 -4.90 -1.73 -11.96
CA LEU A 19 -5.41 -1.64 -13.31
C LEU A 19 -6.81 -2.27 -13.45
N GLY A 20 -7.00 -3.42 -12.81
CA GLY A 20 -8.29 -4.11 -12.75
C GLY A 20 -9.34 -3.32 -11.96
N ASP A 21 -8.98 -2.76 -10.82
CA ASP A 21 -9.85 -1.88 -10.03
C ASP A 21 -10.30 -0.67 -10.84
N ARG A 22 -9.39 -0.04 -11.58
CA ARG A 22 -9.72 1.09 -12.47
C ARG A 22 -10.73 0.72 -13.55
N TYR A 23 -10.65 -0.50 -14.09
CA TYR A 23 -11.63 -1.01 -15.05
C TYR A 23 -13.02 -1.24 -14.43
N LEU A 24 -13.07 -1.60 -13.15
CA LEU A 24 -14.28 -1.94 -12.41
C LEU A 24 -14.98 -0.73 -11.77
N LEU A 25 -14.20 0.27 -11.34
CA LEU A 25 -14.71 1.41 -10.57
C LEU A 25 -15.17 2.55 -11.49
N VAL A 26 -16.45 2.52 -11.86
CA VAL A 26 -17.15 3.66 -12.44
C VAL A 26 -17.85 4.43 -11.31
N GLY A 27 -17.08 5.16 -10.51
CA GLY A 27 -17.53 6.01 -9.40
C GLY A 27 -17.03 5.54 -8.03
N PRO A 28 -16.56 6.45 -7.15
CA PRO A 28 -16.07 6.08 -5.84
C PRO A 28 -17.25 5.66 -4.93
N PRO A 29 -17.19 4.47 -4.30
CA PRO A 29 -18.09 4.14 -3.20
C PRO A 29 -17.81 5.05 -1.99
N ASP A 30 -18.78 5.20 -1.08
CA ASP A 30 -18.57 5.89 0.20
C ASP A 30 -17.26 5.39 0.86
N PRO A 31 -16.33 6.28 1.27
CA PRO A 31 -15.03 5.92 1.82
C PRO A 31 -15.10 4.92 2.97
N LYS A 32 -16.08 5.07 3.87
CA LYS A 32 -16.24 4.19 5.02
C LYS A 32 -16.74 2.81 4.62
N VAL A 33 -17.62 2.74 3.63
CA VAL A 33 -18.13 1.48 3.06
C VAL A 33 -17.00 0.73 2.38
N TYR A 34 -16.16 1.43 1.62
CA TYR A 34 -15.02 0.81 0.95
C TYR A 34 -13.98 0.30 1.96
N ALA A 35 -13.64 1.11 2.96
CA ALA A 35 -12.75 0.71 4.06
C ALA A 35 -13.31 -0.52 4.81
N PHE A 36 -14.63 -0.58 5.06
CA PHE A 36 -15.27 -1.73 5.66
C PHE A 36 -15.06 -3.00 4.82
N TYR A 37 -15.32 -2.96 3.52
CA TYR A 37 -15.15 -4.13 2.66
C TYR A 37 -13.71 -4.60 2.59
N VAL A 38 -12.75 -3.70 2.45
CA VAL A 38 -11.32 -4.04 2.46
C VAL A 38 -10.91 -4.66 3.80
N GLY A 39 -11.39 -4.10 4.91
CA GLY A 39 -11.11 -4.61 6.24
C GLY A 39 -11.72 -5.97 6.50
N ILE A 40 -13.01 -6.16 6.19
CA ILE A 40 -13.72 -7.43 6.45
C ILE A 40 -13.23 -8.57 5.55
N LEU A 41 -12.81 -8.28 4.30
CA LEU A 41 -12.22 -9.28 3.40
C LEU A 41 -10.90 -9.84 3.96
N SER A 42 -10.25 -9.16 4.88
CA SER A 42 -9.08 -9.69 5.58
C SER A 42 -9.37 -10.99 6.35
N ILE A 43 -10.65 -11.31 6.63
CA ILE A 43 -11.07 -12.58 7.27
C ILE A 43 -10.66 -13.81 6.44
N ILE A 44 -10.45 -13.65 5.12
CA ILE A 44 -10.00 -14.73 4.22
C ILE A 44 -8.68 -15.35 4.69
N VAL A 45 -7.88 -14.60 5.48
CA VAL A 45 -6.64 -15.12 6.08
C VAL A 45 -6.88 -16.36 6.95
N LEU A 46 -8.07 -16.54 7.51
CA LEU A 46 -8.40 -17.73 8.30
C LEU A 46 -8.33 -19.03 7.48
N LEU A 47 -8.42 -18.97 6.16
CA LEU A 47 -8.22 -20.13 5.28
C LEU A 47 -6.77 -20.64 5.31
N LEU A 48 -5.81 -19.83 5.75
CA LEU A 48 -4.41 -20.22 5.90
C LEU A 48 -4.14 -20.97 7.22
N VAL A 49 -4.98 -20.75 8.25
CA VAL A 49 -4.78 -21.29 9.60
C VAL A 49 -4.55 -22.81 9.61
N PRO A 50 -5.29 -23.65 8.84
CA PRO A 50 -5.04 -25.11 8.83
C PRO A 50 -3.69 -25.52 8.21
N PHE A 51 -3.00 -24.62 7.51
CA PHE A 51 -1.77 -24.90 6.77
C PHE A 51 -0.52 -24.30 7.39
N VAL A 52 -0.66 -23.59 8.52
CA VAL A 52 0.44 -22.89 9.20
C VAL A 52 0.44 -23.24 10.68
N ASP A 53 1.59 -23.12 11.33
CA ASP A 53 1.72 -23.32 12.79
C ASP A 53 1.08 -22.13 13.53
N PHE A 54 -0.26 -22.15 13.56
CA PHE A 54 -1.04 -21.12 14.23
C PHE A 54 -1.16 -21.40 15.72
N TYR A 55 -0.77 -20.42 16.55
CA TYR A 55 -0.89 -20.51 18.01
C TYR A 55 -1.42 -19.21 18.61
N LEU A 56 -1.88 -19.26 19.86
CA LEU A 56 -2.35 -18.12 20.62
C LEU A 56 -1.14 -17.38 21.23
N PRO A 57 -0.85 -16.13 20.80
CA PRO A 57 0.23 -15.33 21.38
C PRO A 57 -0.12 -14.84 22.79
N ASN A 58 0.87 -14.21 23.43
CA ASN A 58 0.62 -13.51 24.67
C ASN A 58 -0.21 -12.22 24.44
N ILE A 59 -0.78 -11.68 25.55
CA ILE A 59 -1.70 -10.53 25.48
C ILE A 59 -1.04 -9.27 24.88
N TYR A 60 0.26 -9.06 25.07
CA TYR A 60 0.99 -7.95 24.50
C TYR A 60 1.08 -8.07 22.97
N GLN A 61 1.42 -9.23 22.45
CA GLN A 61 1.52 -9.53 21.02
C GLN A 61 0.15 -9.43 20.32
N ILE A 62 -0.91 -9.91 20.98
CA ILE A 62 -2.29 -9.71 20.51
C ILE A 62 -2.60 -8.21 20.46
N GLY A 63 -2.26 -7.46 21.50
CA GLY A 63 -2.46 -6.02 21.58
C GLY A 63 -1.76 -5.28 20.46
N LEU A 64 -0.50 -5.62 20.15
CA LEU A 64 0.24 -5.04 19.01
C LEU A 64 -0.43 -5.36 17.66
N SER A 65 -0.90 -6.59 17.48
CA SER A 65 -1.55 -7.02 16.24
C SER A 65 -2.89 -6.30 16.04
N PHE A 66 -3.63 -6.07 17.12
CA PHE A 66 -4.87 -5.29 17.08
C PHE A 66 -4.59 -3.80 16.87
N LEU A 67 -3.54 -3.27 17.50
CA LEU A 67 -3.09 -1.89 17.23
C LEU A 67 -2.73 -1.69 15.74
N TYR A 68 -2.03 -2.65 15.12
CA TYR A 68 -1.83 -2.65 13.68
C TYR A 68 -3.16 -2.56 12.92
N GLY A 69 -4.14 -3.41 13.29
CA GLY A 69 -5.46 -3.42 12.65
C GLY A 69 -6.18 -2.07 12.75
N LEU A 70 -6.15 -1.43 13.92
CA LEU A 70 -6.69 -0.08 14.12
C LEU A 70 -6.02 0.95 13.20
N ILE A 71 -4.67 0.99 13.22
CA ILE A 71 -3.89 1.96 12.45
C ILE A 71 -4.09 1.74 10.94
N PHE A 72 -4.16 0.49 10.51
CA PHE A 72 -4.45 0.15 9.10
C PHE A 72 -5.84 0.66 8.69
N MET A 73 -6.87 0.47 9.51
CA MET A 73 -8.21 1.01 9.23
C MET A 73 -8.23 2.54 9.17
N LEU A 74 -7.49 3.23 10.06
CA LEU A 74 -7.34 4.68 10.02
C LEU A 74 -6.62 5.15 8.75
N SER A 75 -5.62 4.41 8.29
CA SER A 75 -4.92 4.70 7.03
C SER A 75 -5.86 4.61 5.83
N LEU A 76 -6.67 3.56 5.75
CA LEU A 76 -7.65 3.38 4.68
C LEU A 76 -8.68 4.51 4.68
N LEU A 77 -9.22 4.88 5.84
CA LEU A 77 -10.16 5.99 5.95
C LEU A 77 -9.53 7.31 5.48
N ALA A 78 -8.28 7.60 5.88
CA ALA A 78 -7.58 8.81 5.46
C ALA A 78 -7.32 8.83 3.95
N ILE A 79 -6.94 7.69 3.34
CA ILE A 79 -6.75 7.55 1.89
C ILE A 79 -8.07 7.81 1.16
N TYR A 80 -9.13 7.08 1.52
CA TYR A 80 -10.38 7.13 0.77
C TYR A 80 -11.12 8.46 0.95
N GLU A 81 -11.11 9.06 2.15
CA GLU A 81 -11.64 10.42 2.34
C GLU A 81 -10.81 11.47 1.59
N GLY A 82 -9.50 11.29 1.50
CA GLY A 82 -8.65 12.14 0.68
C GLY A 82 -9.00 12.03 -0.81
N LEU A 83 -9.20 10.80 -1.32
CA LEU A 83 -9.56 10.54 -2.73
C LEU A 83 -10.98 10.96 -3.08
N GLU A 84 -11.92 10.97 -2.11
CA GLU A 84 -13.26 11.50 -2.31
C GLU A 84 -13.27 13.03 -2.46
N ARG A 85 -12.45 13.72 -1.66
CA ARG A 85 -12.47 15.21 -1.57
C ARG A 85 -11.53 15.89 -2.55
N PHE A 86 -10.51 15.19 -3.04
CA PHE A 86 -9.45 15.76 -3.88
C PHE A 86 -9.15 14.85 -5.07
N GLU A 87 -8.60 15.44 -6.11
CA GLU A 87 -8.15 14.70 -7.29
C GLU A 87 -7.08 13.66 -6.91
N VAL A 88 -7.16 12.48 -7.50
CA VAL A 88 -6.18 11.37 -7.34
C VAL A 88 -4.75 11.88 -7.61
N SER A 89 -4.60 12.76 -8.61
CA SER A 89 -3.33 13.39 -9.00
C SER A 89 -2.70 14.28 -7.91
N ARG A 90 -3.44 14.59 -6.83
CA ARG A 90 -2.92 15.34 -5.68
C ARG A 90 -2.59 14.43 -4.49
N ILE A 91 -3.43 13.43 -4.24
CA ILE A 91 -3.29 12.56 -3.06
C ILE A 91 -2.18 11.52 -3.28
N ILE A 92 -2.21 10.80 -4.41
CA ILE A 92 -1.29 9.68 -4.64
C ILE A 92 0.19 10.12 -4.72
N PRO A 93 0.57 11.20 -5.45
CA PRO A 93 1.96 11.67 -5.43
C PRO A 93 2.43 12.14 -4.06
N ALA A 94 1.58 12.82 -3.30
CA ALA A 94 1.91 13.28 -1.96
C ALA A 94 2.09 12.10 -1.00
N LEU A 95 1.21 11.10 -1.07
CA LEU A 95 1.33 9.86 -0.30
C LEU A 95 2.63 9.12 -0.65
N GLY A 96 2.94 8.96 -1.95
CA GLY A 96 4.18 8.33 -2.41
C GLY A 96 5.45 9.05 -1.99
N ALA A 97 5.39 10.38 -1.74
CA ALA A 97 6.51 11.16 -1.22
C ALA A 97 6.64 11.03 0.32
N PHE A 98 5.52 11.16 1.06
CA PHE A 98 5.53 11.16 2.51
C PHE A 98 5.76 9.77 3.12
N LEU A 99 5.22 8.71 2.49
CA LEU A 99 5.28 7.35 3.02
C LEU A 99 6.72 6.90 3.32
N PRO A 100 7.69 6.93 2.40
CA PRO A 100 9.03 6.49 2.69
C PRO A 100 9.74 7.39 3.71
N ILE A 101 9.47 8.69 3.72
CA ILE A 101 10.05 9.63 4.68
C ILE A 101 9.56 9.31 6.10
N PHE A 102 8.24 9.14 6.29
CA PHE A 102 7.70 8.77 7.60
C PHE A 102 8.11 7.37 8.01
N THR A 103 8.18 6.41 7.07
CA THR A 103 8.65 5.05 7.39
C THR A 103 10.12 5.10 7.85
N PHE A 104 10.97 5.90 7.20
CA PHE A 104 12.35 6.10 7.64
C PHE A 104 12.43 6.70 9.05
N LEU A 105 11.71 7.79 9.30
CA LEU A 105 11.72 8.46 10.60
C LEU A 105 11.22 7.53 11.71
N LEU A 106 10.07 6.87 11.49
CA LEU A 106 9.51 5.96 12.49
C LEU A 106 10.41 4.73 12.73
N ALA A 107 10.95 4.14 11.66
CA ALA A 107 11.85 3.00 11.81
C ALA A 107 13.16 3.40 12.50
N PHE A 108 13.69 4.59 12.24
CA PHE A 108 14.86 5.11 12.91
C PHE A 108 14.63 5.29 14.42
N PHE A 109 13.53 5.94 14.82
CA PHE A 109 13.25 6.19 16.23
C PHE A 109 12.73 4.99 17.00
N ILE A 110 11.96 4.09 16.37
CA ILE A 110 11.30 2.97 17.04
C ILE A 110 12.15 1.70 16.96
N LEU A 111 12.77 1.41 15.81
CA LEU A 111 13.51 0.17 15.56
C LEU A 111 15.02 0.33 15.68
N GLY A 112 15.53 1.57 15.84
CA GLY A 112 16.96 1.82 15.93
C GLY A 112 17.68 1.42 14.64
N GLN A 113 17.41 2.09 13.51
CA GLN A 113 18.04 1.79 12.20
C GLN A 113 19.53 2.11 12.18
N GLU A 114 20.33 1.32 12.87
CA GLU A 114 21.79 1.40 12.76
C GLU A 114 22.22 0.96 11.37
N GLY A 115 23.23 1.64 10.79
CA GLY A 115 23.75 1.30 9.47
C GLY A 115 23.00 1.87 8.26
N PHE A 116 21.94 2.70 8.45
CA PHE A 116 21.30 3.43 7.37
C PHE A 116 22.22 4.54 6.81
N PHE A 117 23.05 5.16 7.64
CA PHE A 117 23.87 6.34 7.30
C PHE A 117 25.11 6.05 6.44
N THR A 118 25.09 5.00 5.63
CA THR A 118 26.09 4.80 4.59
C THR A 118 25.75 5.70 3.40
N TYR A 119 26.74 6.36 2.80
CA TYR A 119 26.56 7.25 1.64
C TYR A 119 25.73 6.59 0.52
N GLN A 120 26.00 5.35 0.22
CA GLN A 120 25.28 4.56 -0.81
C GLN A 120 23.80 4.40 -0.48
N LYS A 121 23.44 4.08 0.79
CA LYS A 121 22.05 3.93 1.23
C LYS A 121 21.29 5.25 1.23
N ILE A 122 21.93 6.34 1.69
CA ILE A 122 21.33 7.68 1.66
C ILE A 122 21.06 8.10 0.21
N LEU A 123 22.03 7.90 -0.69
CA LEU A 123 21.89 8.23 -2.10
C LEU A 123 20.78 7.38 -2.75
N SER A 124 20.81 6.05 -2.53
CA SER A 124 19.78 5.13 -3.03
C SER A 124 18.38 5.55 -2.56
N PHE A 125 18.21 5.77 -1.26
CA PHE A 125 16.93 6.18 -0.69
C PHE A 125 16.43 7.51 -1.28
N SER A 126 17.30 8.50 -1.38
CA SER A 126 16.95 9.80 -1.97
C SER A 126 16.52 9.69 -3.43
N LEU A 127 17.24 8.88 -4.22
CA LEU A 127 16.88 8.63 -5.62
C LEU A 127 15.55 7.91 -5.77
N LEU A 128 15.26 6.92 -4.92
CA LEU A 128 13.98 6.20 -4.92
C LEU A 128 12.82 7.11 -4.52
N VAL A 129 12.99 7.94 -3.50
CA VAL A 129 11.97 8.92 -3.07
C VAL A 129 11.69 9.94 -4.17
N LEU A 130 12.72 10.54 -4.75
CA LEU A 130 12.56 11.47 -5.88
C LEU A 130 11.90 10.80 -7.06
N GLY A 131 12.34 9.59 -7.41
CA GLY A 131 11.74 8.78 -8.47
C GLY A 131 10.26 8.49 -8.21
N SER A 132 9.88 8.18 -6.97
CA SER A 132 8.47 7.97 -6.58
C SER A 132 7.62 9.22 -6.79
N VAL A 133 8.14 10.39 -6.42
CA VAL A 133 7.46 11.67 -6.66
C VAL A 133 7.27 11.91 -8.15
N PHE A 134 8.35 11.85 -8.94
CA PHE A 134 8.28 12.15 -10.37
C PHE A 134 7.44 11.15 -11.16
N ILE A 135 7.46 9.86 -10.80
CA ILE A 135 6.67 8.83 -11.50
C ILE A 135 5.18 8.97 -11.23
N SER A 136 4.78 9.40 -10.04
CA SER A 136 3.39 9.55 -9.65
C SER A 136 2.73 10.85 -10.11
N LEU A 137 3.51 11.90 -10.39
CA LEU A 137 2.99 13.16 -10.91
C LEU A 137 2.43 13.01 -12.33
N GLU A 138 1.17 13.38 -12.56
CA GLU A 138 0.51 13.32 -13.87
C GLU A 138 0.43 14.69 -14.56
N LYS A 139 0.20 15.76 -13.80
CA LYS A 139 0.05 17.14 -14.28
C LYS A 139 0.72 18.11 -13.29
N SER A 140 0.66 19.40 -13.57
CA SER A 140 1.16 20.40 -12.62
C SER A 140 0.60 20.17 -11.20
N PHE A 141 1.49 19.93 -10.25
CA PHE A 141 1.13 19.67 -8.85
C PHE A 141 0.47 20.91 -8.23
N LYS A 142 -0.84 20.90 -8.16
CA LYS A 142 -1.63 21.93 -7.46
C LYS A 142 -2.04 21.37 -6.10
N ALA A 143 -1.09 21.26 -5.18
CA ALA A 143 -1.40 20.85 -3.82
C ALA A 143 -2.14 21.96 -3.08
N SER A 144 -3.24 21.63 -2.42
CA SER A 144 -3.79 22.45 -1.34
C SER A 144 -3.27 21.93 -0.01
N PHE A 145 -3.13 22.81 1.00
CA PHE A 145 -2.73 22.38 2.34
C PHE A 145 -3.60 21.23 2.87
N LYS A 146 -4.91 21.29 2.62
CA LYS A 146 -5.86 20.22 3.02
C LYS A 146 -5.56 18.90 2.32
N SER A 147 -5.24 18.88 1.01
CA SER A 147 -4.90 17.65 0.32
C SER A 147 -3.58 17.04 0.82
N LEU A 148 -2.59 17.88 1.14
CA LEU A 148 -1.34 17.43 1.74
C LEU A 148 -1.55 16.86 3.15
N LEU A 149 -2.46 17.44 3.93
CA LEU A 149 -2.80 16.94 5.26
C LEU A 149 -3.39 15.52 5.19
N PHE A 150 -4.37 15.28 4.32
CA PHE A 150 -4.94 13.94 4.15
C PHE A 150 -3.91 12.93 3.66
N ALA A 151 -3.10 13.28 2.67
CA ALA A 151 -2.03 12.41 2.18
C ALA A 151 -0.96 12.15 3.25
N GLY A 152 -0.61 13.17 4.04
CA GLY A 152 0.33 13.06 5.15
C GLY A 152 -0.19 12.17 6.28
N MET A 153 -1.45 12.33 6.68
CA MET A 153 -2.09 11.45 7.67
C MET A 153 -2.12 9.99 7.19
N ALA A 154 -2.54 9.77 5.94
CA ALA A 154 -2.56 8.44 5.36
C ALA A 154 -1.16 7.81 5.31
N ALA A 155 -0.15 8.56 4.86
CA ALA A 155 1.24 8.12 4.82
C ALA A 155 1.80 7.83 6.22
N PHE A 156 1.47 8.64 7.21
CA PHE A 156 1.90 8.44 8.60
C PHE A 156 1.33 7.13 9.17
N PHE A 157 0.02 6.89 9.03
CA PHE A 157 -0.59 5.65 9.51
C PHE A 157 -0.09 4.42 8.74
N LEU A 158 0.09 4.50 7.42
CA LEU A 158 0.71 3.41 6.65
C LEU A 158 2.14 3.13 7.11
N SER A 159 2.93 4.19 7.37
CA SER A 159 4.30 4.04 7.86
C SER A 159 4.36 3.35 9.22
N LEU A 160 3.44 3.67 10.12
CA LEU A 160 3.26 2.94 11.38
C LEU A 160 2.93 1.46 11.13
N CYS A 161 2.09 1.15 10.12
CA CYS A 161 1.82 -0.24 9.75
C CYS A 161 3.08 -0.98 9.30
N PHE A 162 3.97 -0.35 8.50
CA PHE A 162 5.24 -0.97 8.09
C PHE A 162 6.12 -1.30 9.31
N VAL A 163 6.27 -0.35 10.23
CA VAL A 163 7.10 -0.52 11.43
C VAL A 163 6.51 -1.57 12.37
N LEU A 164 5.20 -1.50 12.66
CA LEU A 164 4.51 -2.48 13.50
C LEU A 164 4.55 -3.88 12.89
N SER A 165 4.38 -4.01 11.57
CA SER A 165 4.52 -5.31 10.90
C SER A 165 5.88 -5.92 11.17
N LYS A 166 6.96 -5.12 11.09
CA LYS A 166 8.32 -5.63 11.35
C LYS A 166 8.48 -6.12 12.79
N ILE A 167 7.98 -5.36 13.77
CA ILE A 167 8.00 -5.78 15.18
C ILE A 167 7.24 -7.10 15.36
N ILE A 168 6.01 -7.15 14.86
CA ILE A 168 5.14 -8.33 15.00
C ILE A 168 5.75 -9.56 14.33
N TYR A 169 6.34 -9.42 13.13
CA TYR A 169 7.01 -10.55 12.46
C TYR A 169 8.28 -11.01 13.15
N SER A 170 9.02 -10.11 13.79
CA SER A 170 10.19 -10.48 14.58
C SER A 170 9.80 -11.28 15.82
N ASP A 171 8.63 -11.02 16.41
CA ASP A 171 8.17 -11.66 17.64
C ASP A 171 7.37 -12.96 17.40
N LEU A 172 6.51 -12.97 16.35
CA LEU A 172 5.54 -14.05 16.11
C LEU A 172 5.90 -14.91 14.89
N GLY A 173 6.94 -14.55 14.15
CA GLY A 173 7.16 -15.09 12.81
C GLY A 173 6.12 -14.60 11.80
N PHE A 174 6.36 -14.93 10.52
CA PHE A 174 5.54 -14.39 9.43
C PHE A 174 4.08 -14.82 9.51
N TRP A 175 3.81 -16.14 9.52
CA TRP A 175 2.44 -16.65 9.37
C TRP A 175 1.54 -16.27 10.55
N ASN A 176 2.05 -16.48 11.77
CA ASN A 176 1.27 -16.18 12.96
C ASN A 176 1.00 -14.66 13.09
N GLY A 177 2.04 -13.84 12.90
CA GLY A 177 1.92 -12.39 12.90
C GLY A 177 0.95 -11.89 11.82
N PHE A 178 1.05 -12.43 10.59
CA PHE A 178 0.16 -12.06 9.48
C PHE A 178 -1.31 -12.36 9.79
N VAL A 179 -1.62 -13.55 10.32
CA VAL A 179 -2.99 -13.91 10.68
C VAL A 179 -3.53 -12.99 11.78
N TRP A 180 -2.76 -12.76 12.86
CA TRP A 180 -3.22 -11.92 13.97
C TRP A 180 -3.41 -10.46 13.59
N MET A 181 -2.54 -9.89 12.76
CA MET A 181 -2.73 -8.53 12.22
C MET A 181 -4.02 -8.42 11.38
N ARG A 182 -4.32 -9.44 10.56
CA ARG A 182 -5.55 -9.46 9.77
C ARG A 182 -6.79 -9.62 10.64
N LEU A 183 -6.73 -10.42 11.70
CA LEU A 183 -7.82 -10.53 12.69
C LEU A 183 -8.07 -9.19 13.40
N GLY A 184 -6.99 -8.48 13.78
CA GLY A 184 -7.11 -7.12 14.30
C GLY A 184 -7.77 -6.17 13.29
N THR A 185 -7.42 -6.26 12.01
CA THR A 185 -8.04 -5.45 10.94
C THR A 185 -9.54 -5.75 10.82
N VAL A 186 -9.94 -7.04 10.81
CA VAL A 186 -11.35 -7.45 10.78
C VAL A 186 -12.11 -6.91 11.98
N PHE A 187 -11.52 -7.02 13.18
CA PHE A 187 -12.13 -6.52 14.41
C PHE A 187 -12.46 -5.03 14.30
N PHE A 188 -11.50 -4.19 13.88
CA PHE A 188 -11.75 -2.76 13.73
C PHE A 188 -12.61 -2.41 12.52
N ALA A 189 -12.63 -3.22 11.46
CA ALA A 189 -13.58 -3.03 10.38
C ALA A 189 -15.03 -3.18 10.85
N LEU A 190 -15.31 -4.10 11.78
CA LEU A 190 -16.64 -4.27 12.36
C LEU A 190 -17.13 -3.01 13.09
N PHE A 191 -16.23 -2.20 13.67
CA PHE A 191 -16.62 -0.92 14.28
C PHE A 191 -17.20 0.07 13.27
N LEU A 192 -16.87 -0.05 11.98
CA LEU A 192 -17.47 0.80 10.95
C LEU A 192 -18.98 0.55 10.77
N LEU A 193 -19.50 -0.58 11.24
CA LEU A 193 -20.96 -0.85 11.26
C LEU A 193 -21.73 0.08 12.20
N PHE A 194 -21.08 0.74 13.14
CA PHE A 194 -21.74 1.76 13.96
C PHE A 194 -22.14 3.00 13.13
N PHE A 195 -21.49 3.24 11.99
CA PHE A 195 -21.89 4.31 11.09
C PHE A 195 -23.14 3.94 10.31
N LYS A 196 -24.17 4.78 10.41
CA LYS A 196 -25.50 4.55 9.78
C LYS A 196 -25.39 4.36 8.26
N ASN A 197 -24.50 5.12 7.60
CA ASN A 197 -24.26 5.02 6.15
C ASN A 197 -23.74 3.62 5.77
N VAL A 198 -22.71 3.13 6.45
CA VAL A 198 -22.13 1.81 6.21
C VAL A 198 -23.18 0.72 6.39
N ARG A 199 -23.89 0.75 7.52
CA ARG A 199 -24.97 -0.21 7.81
C ARG A 199 -26.08 -0.18 6.78
N SER A 200 -26.52 1.02 6.37
CA SER A 200 -27.63 1.16 5.41
C SER A 200 -27.25 0.64 4.01
N GLU A 201 -26.00 0.75 3.62
CA GLU A 201 -25.55 0.32 2.29
C GLU A 201 -25.31 -1.18 2.22
N ILE A 202 -24.79 -1.78 3.29
CA ILE A 202 -24.57 -3.23 3.38
C ILE A 202 -25.90 -3.99 3.39
N PHE A 203 -26.92 -3.50 4.10
CA PHE A 203 -28.21 -4.17 4.22
C PHE A 203 -29.20 -3.81 3.12
N LYS A 204 -28.97 -2.76 2.30
CA LYS A 204 -29.75 -2.47 1.11
C LYS A 204 -29.32 -3.41 -0.02
N LYS A 205 -30.16 -4.38 -0.37
CA LYS A 205 -29.99 -5.33 -1.50
C LYS A 205 -30.00 -4.61 -2.87
N LYS A 206 -29.12 -3.67 -3.15
CA LYS A 206 -28.90 -3.22 -4.52
C LYS A 206 -27.97 -4.22 -5.21
N LYS A 207 -28.45 -4.88 -6.27
CA LYS A 207 -27.64 -5.72 -7.16
C LYS A 207 -26.63 -4.80 -7.87
N SER A 208 -25.42 -4.68 -7.30
CA SER A 208 -24.39 -3.77 -7.81
C SER A 208 -23.55 -4.33 -8.97
N PHE A 209 -23.59 -5.64 -9.22
CA PHE A 209 -22.68 -6.26 -10.20
C PHE A 209 -23.41 -7.20 -11.18
N THR A 210 -23.04 -7.13 -12.47
CA THR A 210 -23.34 -8.18 -13.45
C THR A 210 -22.44 -9.40 -13.18
N LYS A 211 -22.83 -10.63 -13.61
CA LYS A 211 -22.01 -11.85 -13.42
C LYS A 211 -20.59 -11.69 -13.98
N LYS A 212 -20.43 -11.05 -15.15
CA LYS A 212 -19.12 -10.82 -15.79
C LYS A 212 -18.24 -9.89 -14.97
N THR A 213 -18.80 -8.81 -14.47
CA THR A 213 -18.11 -7.84 -13.60
C THR A 213 -17.69 -8.48 -12.27
N GLY A 214 -18.53 -9.38 -11.72
CA GLY A 214 -18.23 -10.13 -10.49
C GLY A 214 -17.03 -11.07 -10.62
N LEU A 215 -16.89 -11.79 -11.74
CA LEU A 215 -15.73 -12.65 -11.96
C LEU A 215 -14.43 -11.86 -12.08
N VAL A 216 -14.44 -10.75 -12.82
CA VAL A 216 -13.27 -9.84 -12.93
C VAL A 216 -12.91 -9.30 -11.56
N PHE A 217 -13.90 -8.88 -10.76
CA PHE A 217 -13.68 -8.41 -9.40
C PHE A 217 -12.98 -9.46 -8.52
N ILE A 218 -13.47 -10.71 -8.51
CA ILE A 218 -12.86 -11.79 -7.72
C ILE A 218 -11.40 -12.01 -8.14
N PHE A 219 -11.13 -12.05 -9.44
CA PHE A 219 -9.77 -12.23 -9.97
C PHE A 219 -8.82 -11.10 -9.53
N VAL A 220 -9.27 -9.85 -9.62
CA VAL A 220 -8.52 -8.68 -9.17
C VAL A 220 -8.24 -8.74 -7.66
N GLN A 221 -9.23 -9.16 -6.86
CA GLN A 221 -9.05 -9.31 -5.40
C GLN A 221 -8.06 -10.42 -5.04
N ILE A 222 -8.05 -11.53 -5.78
CA ILE A 222 -7.05 -12.60 -5.58
C ILE A 222 -5.63 -12.07 -5.87
N ILE A 223 -5.43 -11.34 -6.99
CA ILE A 223 -4.14 -10.75 -7.33
C ILE A 223 -3.71 -9.75 -6.23
N GLY A 224 -4.63 -8.90 -5.79
CA GLY A 224 -4.36 -7.95 -4.71
C GLY A 224 -4.00 -8.64 -3.39
N ALA A 225 -4.69 -9.72 -3.02
CA ALA A 225 -4.39 -10.50 -1.82
C ALA A 225 -3.00 -11.15 -1.90
N LEU A 226 -2.63 -11.73 -3.05
CA LEU A 226 -1.28 -12.27 -3.26
C LEU A 226 -0.21 -11.17 -3.15
N ALA A 227 -0.46 -9.99 -3.72
CA ALA A 227 0.45 -8.86 -3.61
C ALA A 227 0.66 -8.45 -2.14
N VAL A 228 -0.41 -8.41 -1.34
CA VAL A 228 -0.35 -8.11 0.09
C VAL A 228 0.46 -9.16 0.85
N VAL A 229 0.29 -10.44 0.56
CA VAL A 229 1.07 -11.53 1.19
C VAL A 229 2.56 -11.34 0.87
N LEU A 230 2.91 -11.14 -0.41
CA LEU A 230 4.30 -10.95 -0.82
C LEU A 230 4.93 -9.68 -0.21
N GLN A 231 4.20 -8.57 -0.16
CA GLN A 231 4.69 -7.35 0.49
C GLN A 231 5.01 -7.59 1.95
N ASN A 232 4.09 -8.21 2.68
CA ASN A 232 4.27 -8.51 4.10
C ASN A 232 5.40 -9.53 4.32
N TRP A 233 5.55 -10.50 3.43
CA TRP A 233 6.67 -11.45 3.47
C TRP A 233 8.01 -10.76 3.24
N SER A 234 8.07 -9.81 2.30
CA SER A 234 9.26 -8.98 2.10
C SER A 234 9.63 -8.20 3.37
N ILE A 235 8.65 -7.60 4.08
CA ILE A 235 8.87 -6.90 5.36
C ILE A 235 9.41 -7.87 6.43
N ALA A 236 8.89 -9.08 6.51
CA ALA A 236 9.36 -10.10 7.45
C ALA A 236 10.82 -10.47 7.21
N LEU A 237 11.20 -10.69 5.94
CA LEU A 237 12.55 -11.11 5.52
C LEU A 237 13.59 -10.00 5.56
N ALA A 238 13.19 -8.75 5.37
CA ALA A 238 14.11 -7.62 5.30
C ALA A 238 14.66 -7.27 6.69
N ASP A 239 15.94 -6.91 6.75
CA ASP A 239 16.48 -6.28 7.94
C ASP A 239 15.82 -4.92 8.20
N VAL A 240 15.88 -4.46 9.46
CA VAL A 240 15.26 -3.19 9.90
C VAL A 240 15.64 -2.01 9.01
N VAL A 241 16.89 -1.95 8.58
CA VAL A 241 17.43 -0.90 7.71
C VAL A 241 16.67 -0.80 6.38
N TYR A 242 16.15 -1.90 5.86
CA TYR A 242 15.49 -1.93 4.56
C TYR A 242 13.97 -1.67 4.60
N ILE A 243 13.36 -1.48 5.76
CA ILE A 243 11.92 -1.22 5.88
C ILE A 243 11.50 0.08 5.16
N SER A 244 12.30 1.14 5.32
CA SER A 244 12.10 2.40 4.60
C SER A 244 12.31 2.26 3.08
N PHE A 245 13.25 1.41 2.66
CA PHE A 245 13.44 1.10 1.24
C PHE A 245 12.27 0.33 0.64
N ILE A 246 11.68 -0.62 1.37
CA ILE A 246 10.46 -1.33 0.92
C ILE A 246 9.35 -0.32 0.60
N SER A 247 9.12 0.67 1.46
CA SER A 247 8.11 1.71 1.20
C SER A 247 8.50 2.62 0.03
N ALA A 248 9.78 2.98 -0.12
CA ALA A 248 10.28 3.80 -1.24
C ALA A 248 10.17 3.07 -2.60
N LEU A 249 10.35 1.75 -2.60
CA LEU A 249 10.20 0.88 -3.78
C LEU A 249 8.77 0.80 -4.32
N GLN A 250 7.77 1.38 -3.62
CA GLN A 250 6.42 1.57 -4.19
C GLN A 250 6.47 2.37 -5.52
N ALA A 251 7.51 3.15 -5.75
CA ALA A 251 7.78 3.77 -7.05
C ALA A 251 7.73 2.78 -8.22
N ILE A 252 8.11 1.52 -8.00
CA ILE A 252 8.08 0.44 -9.01
C ILE A 252 6.63 0.09 -9.38
N GLN A 253 5.68 0.12 -8.45
CA GLN A 253 4.27 -0.07 -8.76
C GLN A 253 3.78 1.00 -9.75
N TYR A 254 4.14 2.26 -9.52
CA TYR A 254 3.77 3.36 -10.42
C TYR A 254 4.46 3.24 -11.79
N LEU A 255 5.70 2.72 -11.81
CA LEU A 255 6.41 2.42 -13.05
C LEU A 255 5.65 1.37 -13.89
N PHE A 256 5.24 0.25 -13.27
CA PHE A 256 4.45 -0.76 -13.96
C PHE A 256 3.10 -0.23 -14.43
N LEU A 257 2.41 0.58 -13.60
CA LEU A 257 1.16 1.23 -14.00
C LEU A 257 1.35 2.14 -15.22
N PHE A 258 2.45 2.86 -15.28
CA PHE A 258 2.79 3.70 -16.43
C PHE A 258 3.04 2.85 -17.68
N ILE A 259 3.82 1.77 -17.59
CA ILE A 259 4.07 0.84 -18.69
C ILE A 259 2.75 0.24 -19.20
N PHE A 260 1.88 -0.23 -18.30
CA PHE A 260 0.58 -0.76 -18.68
C PHE A 260 -0.33 0.31 -19.31
N GLY A 261 -0.28 1.55 -18.80
CA GLY A 261 -0.98 2.69 -19.39
C GLY A 261 -0.55 2.94 -20.84
N LEU A 262 0.75 2.80 -21.16
CA LEU A 262 1.26 2.91 -22.52
C LEU A 262 0.87 1.71 -23.41
N LEU A 263 0.93 0.49 -22.90
CA LEU A 263 0.57 -0.72 -23.62
C LEU A 263 -0.93 -0.78 -23.95
N PHE A 264 -1.76 -0.37 -23.01
CA PHE A 264 -3.22 -0.42 -23.12
C PHE A 264 -3.86 0.95 -23.37
N TYR A 265 -3.10 1.94 -23.90
CA TYR A 265 -3.57 3.32 -24.10
C TYR A 265 -4.87 3.44 -24.90
N LYS A 266 -5.07 2.57 -25.90
CA LYS A 266 -6.30 2.52 -26.71
C LYS A 266 -7.51 2.09 -25.89
N ALA A 267 -7.34 1.11 -24.98
CA ALA A 267 -8.39 0.60 -24.13
C ALA A 267 -8.72 1.57 -22.99
N LEU A 268 -7.70 2.26 -22.45
CA LEU A 268 -7.83 3.20 -21.33
C LEU A 268 -8.19 4.63 -21.77
N ARG A 269 -8.22 4.90 -23.10
CA ARG A 269 -8.50 6.23 -23.70
C ARG A 269 -7.61 7.36 -23.16
N GLU A 270 -6.38 7.06 -22.76
CA GLU A 270 -5.45 8.04 -22.20
C GLU A 270 -4.58 8.66 -23.31
N ARG A 271 -4.57 10.00 -23.36
CA ARG A 271 -3.61 10.75 -24.17
C ARG A 271 -2.50 11.26 -23.27
N VAL A 272 -1.29 10.73 -23.43
CA VAL A 272 -0.12 11.18 -22.66
C VAL A 272 0.64 12.23 -23.47
N SER A 273 0.86 13.42 -22.90
CA SER A 273 1.63 14.47 -23.54
C SER A 273 3.12 14.15 -23.56
N LYS A 274 3.88 14.66 -24.54
CA LYS A 274 5.34 14.49 -24.63
C LYS A 274 6.07 14.92 -23.33
N LYS A 275 5.60 15.99 -22.68
CA LYS A 275 6.16 16.48 -21.42
C LYS A 275 6.02 15.45 -20.29
N ILE A 276 4.87 14.80 -20.20
CA ILE A 276 4.61 13.75 -19.19
C ILE A 276 5.51 12.53 -19.47
N ILE A 277 5.68 12.12 -20.73
CA ILE A 277 6.57 11.02 -21.11
C ILE A 277 7.99 11.30 -20.66
N PHE A 278 8.52 12.50 -20.97
CA PHE A 278 9.89 12.88 -20.54
C PHE A 278 10.06 12.85 -19.02
N GLN A 279 9.09 13.39 -18.27
CA GLN A 279 9.09 13.33 -16.82
C GLN A 279 9.10 11.89 -16.29
N LYS A 280 8.31 10.98 -16.90
CA LYS A 280 8.26 9.57 -16.50
C LYS A 280 9.58 8.85 -16.82
N ILE A 281 10.21 9.13 -17.97
CA ILE A 281 11.54 8.60 -18.32
C ILE A 281 12.58 9.04 -17.29
N PHE A 282 12.58 10.33 -16.91
CA PHE A 282 13.47 10.84 -15.87
C PHE A 282 13.25 10.12 -14.54
N ALA A 283 11.99 9.91 -14.13
CA ALA A 283 11.67 9.15 -12.93
C ALA A 283 12.17 7.70 -12.99
N ILE A 284 12.06 7.04 -14.15
CA ILE A 284 12.59 5.68 -14.36
C ILE A 284 14.08 5.63 -14.13
N ILE A 285 14.83 6.61 -14.68
CA ILE A 285 16.28 6.70 -14.49
C ILE A 285 16.61 6.83 -12.99
N LEU A 286 15.91 7.71 -12.25
CA LEU A 286 16.11 7.86 -10.81
C LEU A 286 15.85 6.56 -10.05
N ILE A 287 14.74 5.87 -10.34
CA ILE A 287 14.38 4.60 -9.69
C ILE A 287 15.45 3.52 -9.98
N THR A 288 15.89 3.42 -11.25
CA THR A 288 16.89 2.44 -11.66
C THR A 288 18.23 2.70 -10.98
N LEU A 289 18.70 3.94 -10.95
CA LEU A 289 19.91 4.33 -10.24
C LEU A 289 19.79 4.05 -8.74
N GLY A 290 18.64 4.40 -8.14
CA GLY A 290 18.37 4.09 -6.74
C GLY A 290 18.46 2.58 -6.43
N LEU A 291 17.89 1.73 -7.29
CA LEU A 291 18.01 0.26 -7.16
C LEU A 291 19.45 -0.22 -7.29
N VAL A 292 20.21 0.31 -8.25
CA VAL A 292 21.63 -0.05 -8.44
C VAL A 292 22.43 0.29 -7.18
N PHE A 293 22.30 1.50 -6.65
CA PHE A 293 22.99 1.88 -5.41
C PHE A 293 22.53 1.05 -4.21
N LEU A 294 21.26 0.65 -4.14
CA LEU A 294 20.77 -0.25 -3.10
C LEU A 294 21.41 -1.63 -3.14
N THR A 295 21.67 -2.15 -4.34
CA THR A 295 22.26 -3.49 -4.50
C THR A 295 23.77 -3.52 -4.36
N LEU A 296 24.44 -2.38 -4.51
CA LEU A 296 25.90 -2.23 -4.37
C LEU A 296 26.34 -1.86 -2.93
N GLY A 297 25.45 -1.40 -2.06
CA GLY A 297 25.67 -0.99 -0.67
C GLY A 297 24.99 -1.87 0.32
#